data_062137eeeddfab6ef5b9136d059c795a
#
_entry.id   062137eeeddfab6ef5b9136d059c795a
#
_cell.length_a   1.000
_cell.length_b   1.000
_cell.length_c   1.000
_cell.angle_alpha   90.00
_cell.angle_beta   90.00
_cell.angle_gamma   90.00
#
_symmetry.space_group_name_H-M   'P 1'
#
loop_
_entity.id
_entity.type
_entity.pdbx_description
1 polymer ?
#
loop_
_entity_poly.entity_id
_entity_poly.type
_entity_poly.pdbx_seq_one_letter_code
_entity_poly.pdbx_strand_id
1 'polypeptide(L)'
;MLLIVSIILLSILALLPDADVDHDAGYTASELSIRETVDGSVISTSHVNPDGVITNAIDMGYATVCRMQDDDGRVVEERYLDANGYPVARYENFHGLPYEYDETSTVITYLDVEGNPIIRSDGYSTIVRTQVDGRAYDDF
;
A
#
# COMPACT_ATOMS: atom_id res chain seq x y z
N MET A 1 11.93 -5.72 -53.47
CA MET A 1 11.36 -6.74 -52.59
C MET A 1 11.59 -6.48 -51.09
N LEU A 2 12.64 -5.77 -50.70
CA LEU A 2 12.89 -5.39 -49.32
C LEU A 2 12.00 -4.24 -48.79
N LEU A 3 11.39 -3.44 -49.66
CA LEU A 3 10.57 -2.26 -49.23
C LEU A 3 9.16 -2.65 -48.74
N ILE A 4 8.63 -3.82 -49.17
CA ILE A 4 7.27 -4.28 -48.84
C ILE A 4 7.22 -4.87 -47.41
N VAL A 5 8.30 -5.49 -46.98
CA VAL A 5 8.38 -6.12 -45.64
C VAL A 5 8.45 -5.06 -44.53
N SER A 6 9.07 -3.88 -44.83
CA SER A 6 9.18 -2.79 -43.87
C SER A 6 7.86 -2.09 -43.59
N ILE A 7 6.96 -2.02 -44.59
CA ILE A 7 5.64 -1.36 -44.45
C ILE A 7 4.68 -2.21 -43.66
N ILE A 8 4.78 -3.55 -43.76
CA ILE A 8 3.91 -4.48 -43.01
C ILE A 8 4.25 -4.49 -41.52
N LEU A 9 5.54 -4.32 -41.17
CA LEU A 9 5.97 -4.27 -39.77
C LEU A 9 5.51 -2.98 -39.08
N LEU A 10 5.41 -1.87 -39.81
CA LEU A 10 4.96 -0.57 -39.27
C LEU A 10 3.46 -0.53 -39.03
N SER A 11 2.66 -1.28 -39.86
CA SER A 11 1.21 -1.35 -39.69
C SER A 11 0.77 -2.25 -38.54
N ILE A 12 1.60 -3.20 -38.11
CA ILE A 12 1.31 -4.08 -36.95
C ILE A 12 1.54 -3.32 -35.64
N LEU A 13 2.49 -2.38 -35.61
CA LEU A 13 2.76 -1.55 -34.42
C LEU A 13 1.63 -0.53 -34.14
N ALA A 14 0.88 -0.11 -35.18
CA ALA A 14 -0.25 0.80 -35.06
C ALA A 14 -1.56 0.11 -34.63
N LEU A 15 -1.57 -1.22 -34.56
CA LEU A 15 -2.73 -2.06 -34.16
C LEU A 15 -2.57 -2.70 -32.78
N LEU A 16 -1.48 -2.39 -32.05
CA LEU A 16 -1.47 -2.66 -30.62
C LEU A 16 -2.52 -1.73 -30.00
N PRO A 17 -3.54 -2.28 -29.33
CA PRO A 17 -4.45 -1.41 -28.59
C PRO A 17 -3.57 -0.59 -27.68
N ASP A 18 -3.75 0.72 -27.74
CA ASP A 18 -3.30 1.62 -26.71
C ASP A 18 -3.81 0.98 -25.42
N ALA A 19 -2.92 0.43 -24.62
CA ALA A 19 -3.26 -0.05 -23.31
C ALA A 19 -3.47 1.23 -22.47
N ASP A 20 -4.49 1.97 -22.79
CA ASP A 20 -5.22 2.81 -21.87
C ASP A 20 -5.88 1.82 -20.90
N VAL A 21 -5.03 1.19 -20.09
CA VAL A 21 -5.48 0.46 -18.93
C VAL A 21 -6.07 1.56 -18.07
N ASP A 22 -7.37 1.66 -18.12
CA ASP A 22 -8.16 2.48 -17.21
C ASP A 22 -7.80 2.04 -15.78
N HIS A 23 -6.73 2.65 -15.23
CA HIS A 23 -6.27 2.41 -13.88
C HIS A 23 -7.29 2.87 -12.84
N ASP A 24 -8.39 3.47 -13.30
CA ASP A 24 -9.53 3.96 -12.55
C ASP A 24 -10.76 3.04 -12.69
N ALA A 25 -10.60 1.80 -13.09
CA ALA A 25 -11.65 0.81 -12.93
C ALA A 25 -11.89 0.64 -11.42
N GLY A 26 -12.97 1.25 -10.94
CA GLY A 26 -13.27 1.46 -9.54
C GLY A 26 -13.62 0.19 -8.77
N TYR A 27 -12.63 -0.64 -8.48
CA TYR A 27 -12.77 -1.83 -7.63
C TYR A 27 -12.66 -1.46 -6.15
N THR A 28 -13.60 -1.95 -5.35
CA THR A 28 -13.46 -1.98 -3.89
C THR A 28 -12.48 -3.09 -3.47
N ALA A 29 -11.95 -3.02 -2.26
CA ALA A 29 -11.03 -4.04 -1.73
C ALA A 29 -11.64 -5.45 -1.75
N SER A 30 -12.96 -5.56 -1.54
CA SER A 30 -13.68 -6.85 -1.55
C SER A 30 -13.81 -7.50 -2.95
N GLU A 31 -13.63 -6.72 -4.00
CA GLU A 31 -13.67 -7.18 -5.40
C GLU A 31 -12.30 -7.56 -5.94
N LEU A 32 -11.24 -7.26 -5.18
CA LEU A 32 -9.85 -7.51 -5.53
C LEU A 32 -9.32 -8.77 -4.85
N SER A 33 -8.42 -9.47 -5.52
CA SER A 33 -7.63 -10.53 -4.92
C SER A 33 -6.45 -9.92 -4.15
N ILE A 34 -5.86 -10.71 -3.25
CA ILE A 34 -4.68 -10.34 -2.49
C ILE A 34 -3.46 -11.10 -3.01
N ARG A 35 -2.38 -10.39 -3.25
CA ARG A 35 -1.04 -10.95 -3.50
C ARG A 35 -0.11 -10.54 -2.39
N GLU A 36 0.53 -11.51 -1.75
CA GLU A 36 1.59 -11.28 -0.77
C GLU A 36 2.96 -11.58 -1.36
N THR A 37 3.93 -10.74 -1.09
CA THR A 37 5.34 -10.93 -1.42
C THR A 37 6.20 -10.63 -0.20
N VAL A 38 7.30 -11.38 -0.05
CA VAL A 38 8.25 -11.22 1.05
C VAL A 38 9.61 -10.91 0.46
N ASP A 39 10.21 -9.81 0.88
CA ASP A 39 11.56 -9.40 0.53
C ASP A 39 12.35 -9.04 1.80
N GLY A 40 13.18 -9.98 2.26
CA GLY A 40 13.87 -9.85 3.54
C GLY A 40 12.89 -9.70 4.71
N SER A 41 12.98 -8.59 5.42
CA SER A 41 12.09 -8.24 6.55
C SER A 41 10.82 -7.50 6.13
N VAL A 42 10.60 -7.27 4.83
CA VAL A 42 9.43 -6.54 4.31
C VAL A 42 8.41 -7.51 3.74
N ILE A 43 7.19 -7.46 4.26
CA ILE A 43 6.02 -8.16 3.72
C ILE A 43 5.15 -7.12 3.02
N SER A 44 4.90 -7.32 1.72
CA SER A 44 4.02 -6.47 0.92
C SER A 44 2.76 -7.22 0.57
N THR A 45 1.61 -6.63 0.89
CA THR A 45 0.29 -7.15 0.58
C THR A 45 -0.38 -6.20 -0.41
N SER A 46 -0.63 -6.69 -1.64
CA SER A 46 -1.16 -5.89 -2.74
C SER A 46 -2.55 -6.33 -3.16
N HIS A 47 -3.40 -5.37 -3.49
CA HIS A 47 -4.66 -5.61 -4.18
C HIS A 47 -4.40 -5.86 -5.66
N VAL A 48 -5.04 -6.90 -6.22
CA VAL A 48 -4.83 -7.34 -7.60
C VAL A 48 -6.19 -7.54 -8.27
N ASN A 49 -6.36 -6.91 -9.43
CA ASN A 49 -7.59 -7.05 -10.23
C ASN A 49 -7.67 -8.42 -10.94
N PRO A 50 -8.79 -8.76 -11.61
CA PRO A 50 -8.95 -10.03 -12.33
C PRO A 50 -7.91 -10.29 -13.42
N ASP A 51 -7.28 -9.24 -13.97
CA ASP A 51 -6.23 -9.34 -14.99
C ASP A 51 -4.84 -9.58 -14.38
N GLY A 52 -4.73 -9.66 -13.05
CA GLY A 52 -3.48 -9.86 -12.34
C GLY A 52 -2.64 -8.60 -12.13
N VAL A 53 -3.23 -7.42 -12.30
CA VAL A 53 -2.57 -6.10 -12.17
C VAL A 53 -2.80 -5.53 -10.78
N ILE A 54 -1.72 -4.99 -10.16
CA ILE A 54 -1.82 -4.26 -8.88
C ILE A 54 -2.65 -3.00 -9.10
N THR A 55 -3.70 -2.82 -8.29
CA THR A 55 -4.74 -1.81 -8.49
C THR A 55 -5.11 -1.16 -7.15
N ASN A 56 -5.38 0.16 -7.17
CA ASN A 56 -5.89 0.85 -5.99
C ASN A 56 -7.30 0.35 -5.63
N ALA A 57 -7.52 0.03 -4.36
CA ALA A 57 -8.87 -0.19 -3.85
C ALA A 57 -9.51 1.17 -3.57
N ILE A 58 -10.65 1.47 -4.23
CA ILE A 58 -11.30 2.79 -4.17
C ILE A 58 -11.86 3.12 -2.77
N ASP A 59 -12.16 2.11 -1.98
CA ASP A 59 -12.66 2.24 -0.61
C ASP A 59 -11.53 2.31 0.44
N MET A 60 -10.27 2.05 0.03
CA MET A 60 -9.10 2.06 0.92
C MET A 60 -8.13 3.19 0.61
N GLY A 61 -8.09 3.66 -0.64
CA GLY A 61 -7.21 4.73 -1.11
C GLY A 61 -5.77 4.29 -1.41
N TYR A 62 -5.46 2.99 -1.42
CA TYR A 62 -4.13 2.46 -1.72
C TYR A 62 -4.21 1.12 -2.48
N ALA A 63 -3.08 0.72 -3.09
CA ALA A 63 -2.93 -0.58 -3.74
C ALA A 63 -2.14 -1.59 -2.92
N THR A 64 -1.09 -1.14 -2.22
CA THR A 64 -0.18 -2.02 -1.48
C THR A 64 0.07 -1.47 -0.09
N VAL A 65 0.08 -2.36 0.91
CA VAL A 65 0.62 -2.09 2.23
C VAL A 65 1.93 -2.87 2.41
N CYS A 66 3.00 -2.16 2.78
CA CYS A 66 4.30 -2.73 3.12
C CYS A 66 4.48 -2.72 4.63
N ARG A 67 4.77 -3.87 5.22
CA ARG A 67 5.06 -4.05 6.65
C ARG A 67 6.50 -4.47 6.81
N MET A 68 7.27 -3.68 7.52
CA MET A 68 8.63 -4.02 7.92
C MET A 68 8.60 -4.70 9.29
N GLN A 69 9.32 -5.81 9.41
CA GLN A 69 9.43 -6.56 10.67
C GLN A 69 10.83 -6.45 11.25
N ASP A 70 10.91 -6.52 12.58
CA ASP A 70 12.18 -6.71 13.30
C ASP A 70 12.59 -8.19 13.33
N ASP A 71 13.73 -8.49 13.96
CA ASP A 71 14.25 -9.85 14.06
C ASP A 71 13.35 -10.81 14.88
N ASP A 72 12.45 -10.26 15.70
CA ASP A 72 11.46 -11.02 16.48
C ASP A 72 10.14 -11.20 15.70
N GLY A 73 10.04 -10.71 14.46
CA GLY A 73 8.88 -10.78 13.60
C GLY A 73 7.76 -9.77 13.93
N ARG A 74 8.04 -8.76 14.79
CA ARG A 74 7.08 -7.71 15.11
C ARG A 74 7.12 -6.64 14.03
N VAL A 75 5.96 -6.12 13.64
CA VAL A 75 5.87 -5.00 12.68
C VAL A 75 6.41 -3.72 13.33
N VAL A 76 7.47 -3.16 12.77
CA VAL A 76 8.08 -1.90 13.24
C VAL A 76 7.68 -0.70 12.38
N GLU A 77 7.16 -0.94 11.18
CA GLU A 77 6.65 0.10 10.30
C GLU A 77 5.63 -0.45 9.33
N GLU A 78 4.60 0.36 9.03
CA GLU A 78 3.63 0.10 7.97
C GLU A 78 3.58 1.31 7.03
N ARG A 79 3.59 1.08 5.70
CA ARG A 79 3.51 2.12 4.67
C ARG A 79 2.52 1.75 3.58
N TYR A 80 1.85 2.75 3.01
CA TYR A 80 0.88 2.59 1.93
C TYR A 80 1.41 3.13 0.61
N LEU A 81 1.22 2.36 -0.46
CA LEU A 81 1.65 2.69 -1.81
C LEU A 81 0.47 2.63 -2.78
N ASP A 82 0.49 3.48 -3.80
CA ASP A 82 -0.44 3.41 -4.92
C ASP A 82 -0.11 2.26 -5.90
N ALA A 83 -0.90 2.12 -6.96
CA ALA A 83 -0.71 1.09 -7.98
C ALA A 83 0.62 1.19 -8.74
N ASN A 84 1.26 2.36 -8.75
CA ASN A 84 2.56 2.61 -9.37
C ASN A 84 3.72 2.42 -8.40
N GLY A 85 3.46 2.12 -7.12
CA GLY A 85 4.45 1.95 -6.07
C GLY A 85 4.91 3.26 -5.42
N TYR A 86 4.22 4.37 -5.65
CA TYR A 86 4.50 5.64 -4.97
C TYR A 86 3.80 5.73 -3.63
N PRO A 87 4.42 6.42 -2.64
CA PRO A 87 3.78 6.71 -1.36
C PRO A 87 2.43 7.40 -1.55
N VAL A 88 1.40 6.92 -0.84
CA VAL A 88 0.06 7.49 -0.88
C VAL A 88 -0.53 7.51 0.53
N ALA A 89 -1.30 8.55 0.85
CA ALA A 89 -2.11 8.56 2.05
C ALA A 89 -3.39 7.73 1.82
N ARG A 90 -3.68 6.82 2.75
CA ARG A 90 -4.97 6.13 2.73
C ARG A 90 -6.11 7.08 3.14
N TYR A 91 -7.37 6.65 3.03
CA TYR A 91 -8.53 7.53 3.28
C TYR A 91 -8.56 8.25 4.63
N GLU A 92 -7.91 7.73 5.64
CA GLU A 92 -7.78 8.41 6.94
C GLU A 92 -6.65 9.44 6.98
N ASN A 93 -6.10 9.81 5.81
CA ASN A 93 -5.06 10.81 5.56
C ASN A 93 -3.68 10.51 6.17
N PHE A 94 -3.33 9.28 6.45
CA PHE A 94 -1.97 8.90 6.83
C PHE A 94 -1.35 7.93 5.83
N HIS A 95 -0.02 8.02 5.68
CA HIS A 95 0.77 7.18 4.80
C HIS A 95 1.54 6.11 5.56
N GLY A 96 2.01 6.41 6.75
CA GLY A 96 2.91 5.54 7.51
C GLY A 96 2.54 5.42 8.98
N LEU A 97 2.89 4.29 9.56
CA LEU A 97 2.70 3.93 10.96
C LEU A 97 3.98 3.30 11.49
N PRO A 98 4.94 4.06 12.06
CA PRO A 98 6.00 3.49 12.88
C PRO A 98 5.43 2.95 14.20
N TYR A 99 6.00 1.84 14.64
CA TYR A 99 5.69 1.16 15.91
C TYR A 99 6.95 1.13 16.75
N GLU A 100 6.90 1.71 17.94
CA GLU A 100 7.97 1.66 18.92
C GLU A 100 7.53 0.78 20.08
N TYR A 101 8.33 -0.24 20.40
CA TYR A 101 8.01 -1.22 21.43
C TYR A 101 8.85 -0.98 22.69
N ASP A 102 8.18 -1.00 23.84
CA ASP A 102 8.75 -1.09 25.17
C ASP A 102 8.31 -2.41 25.82
N GLU A 103 8.76 -2.72 27.06
CA GLU A 103 8.44 -3.97 27.76
C GLU A 103 6.94 -4.23 27.90
N THR A 104 6.15 -3.18 28.08
CA THR A 104 4.70 -3.27 28.35
C THR A 104 3.84 -2.43 27.44
N SER A 105 4.44 -1.64 26.54
CA SER A 105 3.71 -0.71 25.70
C SER A 105 4.19 -0.70 24.24
N THR A 106 3.33 -0.26 23.37
CA THR A 106 3.62 0.00 21.96
C THR A 106 3.14 1.40 21.63
N VAL A 107 4.05 2.25 21.11
CA VAL A 107 3.71 3.57 20.61
C VAL A 107 3.53 3.50 19.10
N ILE A 108 2.41 3.98 18.61
CA ILE A 108 2.06 4.01 17.18
C ILE A 108 1.84 5.48 16.79
N THR A 109 2.61 5.98 15.81
CA THR A 109 2.49 7.36 15.34
C THR A 109 1.95 7.39 13.90
N TYR A 110 1.05 8.31 13.61
CA TYR A 110 0.51 8.53 12.26
C TYR A 110 1.34 9.57 11.52
N LEU A 111 1.86 9.20 10.35
CA LEU A 111 2.70 10.06 9.52
C LEU A 111 2.03 10.38 8.18
N ASP A 112 2.30 11.59 7.66
CA ASP A 112 1.99 11.95 6.26
C ASP A 112 2.98 11.32 5.27
N VAL A 113 2.82 11.61 3.98
CA VAL A 113 3.70 11.09 2.90
C VAL A 113 5.12 11.65 2.98
N GLU A 114 5.33 12.79 3.63
CA GLU A 114 6.62 13.43 3.89
C GLU A 114 7.29 12.89 5.17
N GLY A 115 6.58 12.07 5.96
CA GLY A 115 7.08 11.49 7.20
C GLY A 115 6.90 12.37 8.44
N ASN A 116 6.06 13.41 8.37
CA ASN A 116 5.74 14.24 9.52
C ASN A 116 4.54 13.66 10.28
N PRO A 117 4.51 13.77 11.64
CA PRO A 117 3.33 13.41 12.40
C PRO A 117 2.11 14.24 11.99
N ILE A 118 0.96 13.58 11.82
CA ILE A 118 -0.31 14.23 11.49
C ILE A 118 -1.31 14.05 12.64
N ILE A 119 -2.21 15.01 12.79
CA ILE A 119 -3.36 14.87 13.67
C ILE A 119 -4.52 14.30 12.84
N ARG A 120 -5.03 13.16 13.25
CA ARG A 120 -6.19 12.51 12.62
C ARG A 120 -7.47 13.31 12.88
N SER A 121 -8.54 12.98 12.15
CA SER A 121 -9.87 13.61 12.32
C SER A 121 -10.47 13.42 13.71
N ASP A 122 -10.07 12.39 14.42
CA ASP A 122 -10.46 12.08 15.80
C ASP A 122 -9.57 12.79 16.87
N GLY A 123 -8.60 13.61 16.43
CA GLY A 123 -7.91 14.59 17.26
C GLY A 123 -6.57 14.13 17.85
N TYR A 124 -6.03 12.95 17.46
CA TYR A 124 -4.73 12.46 17.94
C TYR A 124 -3.78 12.11 16.79
N SER A 125 -2.49 12.14 17.07
CA SER A 125 -1.41 11.72 16.15
C SER A 125 -0.69 10.45 16.61
N THR A 126 -0.86 10.06 17.86
CA THR A 126 -0.15 8.95 18.49
C THR A 126 -1.10 8.16 19.36
N ILE A 127 -0.95 6.84 19.33
CA ILE A 127 -1.62 5.90 20.25
C ILE A 127 -0.54 5.26 21.09
N VAL A 128 -0.74 5.22 22.41
CA VAL A 128 0.05 4.41 23.32
C VAL A 128 -0.77 3.21 23.76
N ARG A 129 -0.42 2.05 23.24
CA ARG A 129 -1.10 0.78 23.60
C ARG A 129 -0.33 0.09 24.70
N THR A 130 -0.95 -0.06 25.86
CA THR A 130 -0.38 -0.71 27.04
C THR A 130 -0.99 -2.09 27.25
N GLN A 131 -0.17 -3.09 27.57
CA GLN A 131 -0.60 -4.45 27.94
C GLN A 131 -0.61 -4.58 29.47
N VAL A 132 -1.77 -4.86 30.07
CA VAL A 132 -1.91 -5.15 31.49
C VAL A 132 -2.73 -6.43 31.66
N ASP A 133 -2.16 -7.44 32.29
CA ASP A 133 -2.81 -8.73 32.55
C ASP A 133 -3.44 -9.36 31.29
N GLY A 134 -2.75 -9.26 30.14
CA GLY A 134 -3.19 -9.79 28.85
C GLY A 134 -4.31 -8.98 28.18
N ARG A 135 -4.61 -7.78 28.68
CA ARG A 135 -5.55 -6.83 28.06
C ARG A 135 -4.82 -5.63 27.49
N ALA A 136 -5.22 -5.17 26.32
CA ALA A 136 -4.72 -3.97 25.69
C ALA A 136 -5.58 -2.75 26.08
N TYR A 137 -4.93 -1.64 26.42
CA TYR A 137 -5.55 -0.35 26.69
C TYR A 137 -4.87 0.69 25.78
N ASP A 138 -5.67 1.49 25.08
CA ASP A 138 -5.18 2.54 24.18
C ASP A 138 -5.40 3.91 24.81
N ASP A 139 -4.33 4.70 24.91
CA ASP A 139 -4.33 6.12 25.29
C ASP A 139 -4.01 6.95 24.02
N PHE A 140 -4.68 8.12 23.87
CA PHE A 140 -4.63 8.96 22.68
C PHE A 140 -4.06 10.33 22.93
#